data_b6f9b79e51412bb39ded124dd07aee06
#
_entry.id   b6f9b79e51412bb39ded124dd07aee06
#
_cell.length_a   1.000
_cell.length_b   1.000
_cell.length_c   1.000
_cell.angle_alpha   90.00
_cell.angle_beta   90.00
_cell.angle_gamma   90.00
#
_symmetry.space_group_name_H-M   'P 1'
#
loop_
_entity.id
_entity.type
_entity.pdbx_description
1 polymer ?
#
loop_
_entity_poly.entity_id
_entity_poly.type
_entity_poly.pdbx_seq_one_letter_code
_entity_poly.pdbx_strand_id
1 'polypeptide(L)'
;MPTPFWRTALTALAMCLATVLPAAAQAPTDGSWVVRNFRFKSGEVLPELRLHYTTLGNPQGEPVLLLHGTTGHGRALLSPAFGGELFGPGQPLDAQKYFIVLPDAIGHGKSSKPSDGLRAAFPKYSYDDMVVAHHRLLTEHLGVKHLRLVLGNSMGGMETWLFAQMFPGFADIAVPMASLPVPMSGRNWMMRRLIVDSIRNDPAWQGGNYTQQPASARVASVFYALATNGGNQRSEEHTSELQSRYVI
;
A
#
# COMPACT_ATOMS: atom_id res chain seq x y z
N MET A 1 70.36 -17.58 50.18
CA MET A 1 70.22 -16.66 49.01
C MET A 1 68.94 -17.02 48.31
N PRO A 2 67.90 -16.18 48.36
CA PRO A 2 66.63 -16.47 47.72
C PRO A 2 66.52 -15.79 46.35
N THR A 3 66.06 -16.53 45.40
CA THR A 3 65.73 -16.08 44.02
C THR A 3 64.33 -15.47 44.00
N PRO A 4 64.11 -14.33 43.36
CA PRO A 4 62.76 -13.78 43.24
C PRO A 4 62.04 -14.33 41.98
N PHE A 5 60.85 -14.89 42.18
CA PHE A 5 59.91 -15.28 41.16
C PHE A 5 59.17 -14.06 40.64
N TRP A 6 59.43 -13.65 39.42
CA TRP A 6 58.57 -12.76 38.64
C TRP A 6 57.53 -13.58 37.87
N ARG A 7 56.33 -13.69 38.43
CA ARG A 7 55.18 -14.19 37.68
C ARG A 7 54.54 -13.02 36.94
N THR A 8 54.79 -12.91 35.68
CA THR A 8 54.08 -12.07 34.71
C THR A 8 52.69 -12.63 34.50
N ALA A 9 51.69 -12.03 35.12
CA ALA A 9 50.29 -12.29 34.80
C ALA A 9 49.95 -11.54 33.51
N LEU A 10 49.91 -12.22 32.39
CA LEU A 10 49.35 -11.76 31.14
C LEU A 10 47.81 -11.86 31.28
N THR A 11 47.17 -10.76 31.61
CA THR A 11 45.72 -10.62 31.56
C THR A 11 45.36 -10.42 30.08
N ALA A 12 44.94 -11.49 29.40
CA ALA A 12 44.36 -11.43 28.07
C ALA A 12 42.99 -10.75 28.16
N LEU A 13 42.92 -9.47 27.84
CA LEU A 13 41.68 -8.73 27.64
C LEU A 13 41.09 -9.17 26.30
N ALA A 14 40.24 -10.18 26.33
CA ALA A 14 39.43 -10.57 25.18
C ALA A 14 38.39 -9.48 24.94
N MET A 15 38.71 -8.50 24.09
CA MET A 15 37.74 -7.60 23.48
C MET A 15 36.82 -8.42 22.57
N CYS A 16 35.66 -8.83 23.07
CA CYS A 16 34.56 -9.27 22.25
C CYS A 16 34.10 -8.09 21.36
N LEU A 17 34.70 -7.91 20.20
CA LEU A 17 34.09 -7.14 19.13
C LEU A 17 32.84 -7.92 18.71
N ALA A 18 31.69 -7.56 19.28
CA ALA A 18 30.41 -7.96 18.74
C ALA A 18 30.29 -7.27 17.36
N THR A 19 30.67 -7.96 16.32
CA THR A 19 30.35 -7.55 14.95
C THR A 19 28.83 -7.61 14.83
N VAL A 20 28.18 -6.45 14.93
CA VAL A 20 26.78 -6.32 14.55
C VAL A 20 26.74 -6.55 13.05
N LEU A 21 26.49 -7.80 12.63
CA LEU A 21 26.22 -8.10 11.25
C LEU A 21 24.94 -7.33 10.89
N PRO A 22 24.95 -6.58 9.78
CA PRO A 22 23.71 -5.94 9.33
C PRO A 22 22.65 -7.03 9.17
N ALA A 23 21.48 -6.83 9.78
CA ALA A 23 20.37 -7.75 9.62
C ALA A 23 20.09 -7.88 8.11
N ALA A 24 20.16 -9.09 7.59
CA ALA A 24 19.87 -9.32 6.19
C ALA A 24 18.44 -8.88 5.90
N ALA A 25 18.24 -8.11 4.81
CA ALA A 25 16.91 -7.70 4.39
C ALA A 25 16.03 -8.93 4.18
N GLN A 26 14.89 -8.98 4.86
CA GLN A 26 13.96 -10.08 4.70
C GLN A 26 13.28 -10.03 3.34
N ALA A 27 13.05 -11.21 2.74
CA ALA A 27 12.24 -11.34 1.55
C ALA A 27 10.79 -10.86 1.80
N PRO A 28 10.05 -10.47 0.76
CA PRO A 28 8.67 -10.02 0.90
C PRO A 28 7.80 -11.08 1.59
N THR A 29 7.15 -10.69 2.68
CA THR A 29 6.28 -11.56 3.49
C THR A 29 4.88 -10.99 3.54
N ASP A 30 3.89 -11.82 3.21
CA ASP A 30 2.47 -11.44 3.29
C ASP A 30 1.94 -11.69 4.71
N GLY A 31 1.08 -10.78 5.18
CA GLY A 31 0.36 -10.89 6.43
C GLY A 31 -1.09 -10.43 6.29
N SER A 32 -1.89 -10.76 7.28
CA SER A 32 -3.28 -10.28 7.38
C SER A 32 -3.62 -10.03 8.84
N TRP A 33 -4.40 -8.98 9.06
CA TRP A 33 -4.93 -8.63 10.36
C TRP A 33 -6.42 -8.34 10.28
N VAL A 34 -7.19 -8.75 11.29
CA VAL A 34 -8.63 -8.51 11.36
C VAL A 34 -8.92 -7.45 12.41
N VAL A 35 -9.43 -6.31 11.94
CA VAL A 35 -9.95 -5.25 12.79
C VAL A 35 -11.40 -5.58 13.17
N ARG A 36 -11.67 -5.74 14.45
CA ARG A 36 -13.03 -5.99 14.93
C ARG A 36 -13.82 -4.70 15.07
N ASN A 37 -15.11 -4.76 14.69
CA ASN A 37 -16.06 -3.67 14.81
C ASN A 37 -15.54 -2.35 14.21
N PHE A 38 -14.98 -2.43 12.99
CA PHE A 38 -14.47 -1.24 12.31
C PHE A 38 -15.63 -0.32 11.97
N ARG A 39 -15.61 0.90 12.53
CA ARG A 39 -16.61 1.94 12.26
C ARG A 39 -16.12 2.84 11.14
N PHE A 40 -16.90 2.88 10.06
CA PHE A 40 -16.66 3.75 8.91
C PHE A 40 -17.12 5.18 9.19
N LYS A 41 -16.60 6.12 8.42
CA LYS A 41 -17.02 7.53 8.46
C LYS A 41 -18.52 7.71 8.18
N SER A 42 -19.11 6.80 7.40
CA SER A 42 -20.57 6.74 7.17
C SER A 42 -21.39 6.43 8.42
N GLY A 43 -20.74 5.97 9.51
CA GLY A 43 -21.39 5.47 10.72
C GLY A 43 -21.67 3.96 10.71
N GLU A 44 -21.59 3.32 9.56
CA GLU A 44 -21.75 1.86 9.42
C GLU A 44 -20.62 1.12 10.14
N VAL A 45 -20.89 -0.08 10.59
CA VAL A 45 -19.90 -0.93 11.29
C VAL A 45 -19.76 -2.25 10.57
N LEU A 46 -18.52 -2.63 10.25
CA LEU A 46 -18.20 -3.98 9.79
C LEU A 46 -17.65 -4.79 10.97
N PRO A 47 -18.27 -5.92 11.36
CA PRO A 47 -17.83 -6.74 12.48
C PRO A 47 -16.38 -7.20 12.37
N GLU A 48 -15.96 -7.55 11.16
CA GLU A 48 -14.60 -8.00 10.86
C GLU A 48 -14.12 -7.36 9.56
N LEU A 49 -13.17 -6.44 9.65
CA LEU A 49 -12.46 -5.86 8.52
C LEU A 49 -11.09 -6.53 8.42
N ARG A 50 -10.89 -7.37 7.42
CA ARG A 50 -9.58 -7.95 7.11
C ARG A 50 -8.73 -6.93 6.36
N LEU A 51 -7.53 -6.68 6.84
CA LEU A 51 -6.49 -5.90 6.19
C LEU A 51 -5.33 -6.83 5.84
N HIS A 52 -5.06 -6.96 4.56
CA HIS A 52 -3.90 -7.68 4.05
C HIS A 52 -2.76 -6.70 3.80
N TYR A 53 -1.53 -7.15 3.97
CA TYR A 53 -0.34 -6.35 3.73
C TYR A 53 0.85 -7.22 3.34
N THR A 54 1.83 -6.64 2.69
CA THR A 54 3.14 -7.24 2.47
C THR A 54 4.18 -6.41 3.22
N THR A 55 5.12 -7.05 3.88
CA THR A 55 6.30 -6.40 4.46
C THR A 55 7.56 -6.83 3.73
N LEU A 56 8.56 -5.96 3.71
CA LEU A 56 9.84 -6.20 3.05
C LEU A 56 10.94 -5.50 3.85
N GLY A 57 12.13 -6.05 3.86
CA GLY A 57 13.33 -5.39 4.35
C GLY A 57 13.65 -5.69 5.81
N ASN A 58 14.33 -4.75 6.46
CA ASN A 58 14.83 -4.93 7.82
C ASN A 58 13.73 -4.67 8.86
N PRO A 59 13.27 -5.68 9.63
CA PRO A 59 12.23 -5.48 10.64
C PRO A 59 12.60 -4.52 11.77
N GLN A 60 13.89 -4.25 11.95
CA GLN A 60 14.41 -3.28 12.93
C GLN A 60 14.77 -1.94 12.28
N GLY A 61 14.53 -1.80 10.98
CA GLY A 61 14.78 -0.58 10.23
C GLY A 61 13.71 0.48 10.49
N GLU A 62 13.98 1.69 9.99
CA GLU A 62 13.00 2.77 10.05
C GLU A 62 11.75 2.40 9.22
N PRO A 63 10.54 2.48 9.81
CA PRO A 63 9.34 2.09 9.09
C PRO A 63 8.99 3.08 7.99
N VAL A 64 8.63 2.56 6.81
CA VAL A 64 8.08 3.33 5.70
C VAL A 64 6.79 2.70 5.20
N LEU A 65 5.80 3.53 4.88
CA LEU A 65 4.50 3.12 4.37
C LEU A 65 4.37 3.47 2.91
N LEU A 66 4.05 2.49 2.04
CA LEU A 66 3.82 2.71 0.62
C LEU A 66 2.40 2.31 0.23
N LEU A 67 1.69 3.25 -0.40
CA LEU A 67 0.26 3.13 -0.74
C LEU A 67 0.07 3.01 -2.26
N HIS A 68 -0.63 1.96 -2.67
CA HIS A 68 -0.85 1.66 -4.09
C HIS A 68 -1.93 2.54 -4.73
N GLY A 69 -1.93 2.62 -6.06
CA GLY A 69 -2.97 3.30 -6.83
C GLY A 69 -4.25 2.47 -7.01
N THR A 70 -5.27 3.10 -7.61
CA THR A 70 -6.54 2.46 -7.98
C THR A 70 -6.30 1.17 -8.78
N THR A 71 -7.06 0.13 -8.51
CA THR A 71 -6.93 -1.23 -9.10
C THR A 71 -5.65 -1.99 -8.71
N GLY A 72 -4.73 -1.36 -7.97
CA GLY A 72 -3.52 -1.98 -7.47
C GLY A 72 -3.73 -2.77 -6.18
N HIS A 73 -2.63 -3.25 -5.64
CA HIS A 73 -2.51 -3.85 -4.33
C HIS A 73 -1.07 -3.68 -3.82
N GLY A 74 -0.83 -3.85 -2.53
CA GLY A 74 0.49 -3.59 -1.92
C GLY A 74 1.63 -4.33 -2.62
N ARG A 75 1.46 -5.63 -2.87
CA ARG A 75 2.49 -6.46 -3.52
C ARG A 75 2.84 -6.02 -4.95
N ALA A 76 1.94 -5.35 -5.67
CA ALA A 76 2.22 -4.83 -7.02
C ALA A 76 3.32 -3.75 -7.01
N LEU A 77 3.53 -3.09 -5.87
CA LEU A 77 4.63 -2.12 -5.70
C LEU A 77 6.03 -2.78 -5.69
N LEU A 78 6.11 -4.11 -5.65
CA LEU A 78 7.37 -4.85 -5.79
C LEU A 78 7.80 -5.04 -7.26
N SER A 79 7.05 -4.50 -8.22
CA SER A 79 7.40 -4.60 -9.64
C SER A 79 8.79 -4.03 -9.95
N PRO A 80 9.48 -4.52 -10.98
CA PRO A 80 10.79 -3.97 -11.39
C PRO A 80 10.75 -2.46 -11.64
N ALA A 81 9.66 -1.95 -12.24
CA ALA A 81 9.51 -0.53 -12.57
C ALA A 81 9.25 0.38 -11.35
N PHE A 82 8.94 -0.18 -10.18
CA PHE A 82 8.73 0.59 -8.95
C PHE A 82 9.66 0.11 -7.83
N GLY A 83 9.42 -1.08 -7.29
CA GLY A 83 10.25 -1.63 -6.20
C GLY A 83 11.70 -1.90 -6.63
N GLY A 84 11.90 -2.28 -7.90
CA GLY A 84 13.23 -2.48 -8.47
C GLY A 84 14.08 -1.20 -8.50
N GLU A 85 13.45 -0.03 -8.56
CA GLU A 85 14.11 1.28 -8.56
C GLU A 85 14.26 1.89 -7.15
N LEU A 86 13.58 1.32 -6.14
CA LEU A 86 13.54 1.94 -4.81
C LEU A 86 14.15 1.10 -3.70
N PHE A 87 14.06 -0.24 -3.77
CA PHE A 87 14.29 -1.11 -2.61
C PHE A 87 15.64 -1.83 -2.61
N GLY A 88 16.40 -1.73 -3.69
CA GLY A 88 17.73 -2.34 -3.81
C GLY A 88 18.80 -1.69 -2.95
N PRO A 89 19.94 -2.33 -2.78
CA PRO A 89 21.06 -1.78 -2.01
C PRO A 89 21.51 -0.40 -2.53
N GLY A 90 21.58 0.58 -1.64
CA GLY A 90 21.95 1.96 -1.97
C GLY A 90 20.86 2.80 -2.63
N GLN A 91 19.70 2.23 -2.93
CA GLN A 91 18.55 2.96 -3.46
C GLN A 91 17.81 3.76 -2.35
N PRO A 92 16.92 4.70 -2.70
CA PRO A 92 16.29 5.62 -1.74
C PRO A 92 15.58 4.96 -0.56
N LEU A 93 14.96 3.79 -0.77
CA LEU A 93 14.27 3.00 0.24
C LEU A 93 14.91 1.61 0.40
N ASP A 94 16.22 1.57 0.46
CA ASP A 94 17.05 0.38 0.60
C ASP A 94 16.48 -0.55 1.69
N ALA A 95 16.06 -1.75 1.28
CA ALA A 95 15.45 -2.75 2.16
C ALA A 95 16.39 -3.26 3.27
N GLN A 96 17.69 -3.01 3.19
CA GLN A 96 18.61 -3.30 4.29
C GLN A 96 18.48 -2.31 5.45
N LYS A 97 17.96 -1.10 5.17
CA LYS A 97 17.83 0.01 6.14
C LYS A 97 16.41 0.21 6.64
N TYR A 98 15.43 -0.04 5.78
CA TYR A 98 14.03 0.28 6.04
C TYR A 98 13.18 -0.96 6.28
N PHE A 99 12.16 -0.81 7.14
CA PHE A 99 11.05 -1.73 7.28
C PHE A 99 9.90 -1.22 6.40
N ILE A 100 9.72 -1.84 5.24
CA ILE A 100 8.78 -1.40 4.20
C ILE A 100 7.45 -2.11 4.39
N VAL A 101 6.37 -1.34 4.55
CA VAL A 101 4.99 -1.82 4.72
C VAL A 101 4.15 -1.44 3.50
N LEU A 102 3.57 -2.43 2.85
CA LEU A 102 2.80 -2.34 1.61
C LEU A 102 1.39 -2.90 1.84
N PRO A 103 0.44 -2.14 2.42
CA PRO A 103 -0.91 -2.65 2.67
C PRO A 103 -1.73 -2.71 1.39
N ASP A 104 -2.70 -3.62 1.36
CA ASP A 104 -3.82 -3.57 0.45
C ASP A 104 -4.91 -2.65 1.05
N ALA A 105 -5.33 -1.63 0.34
CA ALA A 105 -6.40 -0.74 0.80
C ALA A 105 -7.75 -1.47 0.92
N ILE A 106 -8.67 -0.95 1.72
CA ILE A 106 -10.06 -1.43 1.76
C ILE A 106 -10.62 -1.45 0.33
N GLY A 107 -11.26 -2.53 -0.05
CA GLY A 107 -11.80 -2.69 -1.40
C GLY A 107 -10.81 -3.22 -2.44
N HIS A 108 -9.55 -3.49 -2.07
CA HIS A 108 -8.49 -3.89 -2.99
C HIS A 108 -7.77 -5.16 -2.52
N GLY A 109 -7.08 -5.79 -3.45
CA GLY A 109 -6.21 -6.94 -3.20
C GLY A 109 -6.90 -8.05 -2.39
N LYS A 110 -6.26 -8.45 -1.29
CA LYS A 110 -6.77 -9.47 -0.36
C LYS A 110 -7.41 -8.85 0.90
N SER A 111 -7.46 -7.50 1.03
CA SER A 111 -8.25 -6.83 2.06
C SER A 111 -9.74 -7.01 1.82
N SER A 112 -10.57 -6.79 2.86
CA SER A 112 -12.03 -6.88 2.76
C SER A 112 -12.57 -5.97 1.66
N LYS A 113 -13.46 -6.50 0.83
CA LYS A 113 -14.04 -5.80 -0.33
C LYS A 113 -15.47 -6.27 -0.61
N PRO A 114 -16.28 -5.49 -1.33
CA PRO A 114 -17.66 -5.86 -1.67
C PRO A 114 -17.81 -7.25 -2.27
N SER A 115 -16.90 -7.64 -3.15
CA SER A 115 -16.94 -8.95 -3.85
C SER A 115 -16.69 -10.15 -2.93
N ASP A 116 -16.28 -9.97 -1.67
CA ASP A 116 -16.07 -11.05 -0.71
C ASP A 116 -17.39 -11.62 -0.13
N GLY A 117 -18.54 -11.15 -0.62
CA GLY A 117 -19.86 -11.69 -0.26
C GLY A 117 -20.91 -10.64 0.06
N LEU A 118 -20.54 -9.50 0.66
CA LEU A 118 -21.48 -8.45 1.05
C LEU A 118 -22.01 -7.64 -0.14
N ARG A 119 -21.28 -7.57 -1.24
CA ARG A 119 -21.67 -6.87 -2.47
C ARG A 119 -22.18 -5.43 -2.17
N ALA A 120 -23.44 -5.13 -2.54
CA ALA A 120 -24.06 -3.83 -2.29
C ALA A 120 -24.29 -3.51 -0.80
N ALA A 121 -24.27 -4.52 0.07
CA ALA A 121 -24.38 -4.36 1.52
C ALA A 121 -23.02 -4.08 2.21
N PHE A 122 -21.92 -4.04 1.46
CA PHE A 122 -20.63 -3.64 2.02
C PHE A 122 -20.70 -2.17 2.46
N PRO A 123 -20.21 -1.81 3.67
CA PRO A 123 -20.27 -0.45 4.17
C PRO A 123 -19.71 0.58 3.18
N LYS A 124 -20.32 1.76 3.13
CA LYS A 124 -19.80 2.87 2.33
C LYS A 124 -18.51 3.37 2.95
N TYR A 125 -17.43 3.33 2.21
CA TYR A 125 -16.11 3.74 2.66
C TYR A 125 -15.52 4.84 1.78
N SER A 126 -14.61 5.59 2.37
CA SER A 126 -13.89 6.72 1.77
C SER A 126 -12.39 6.57 1.94
N TYR A 127 -11.63 7.50 1.40
CA TYR A 127 -10.19 7.58 1.65
C TYR A 127 -9.84 7.78 3.13
N ASP A 128 -10.68 8.53 3.88
CA ASP A 128 -10.50 8.67 5.33
C ASP A 128 -10.51 7.31 6.03
N ASP A 129 -11.44 6.42 5.64
CA ASP A 129 -11.54 5.08 6.22
C ASP A 129 -10.32 4.22 5.88
N MET A 130 -9.81 4.32 4.65
CA MET A 130 -8.59 3.62 4.23
C MET A 130 -7.39 4.09 5.06
N VAL A 131 -7.23 5.39 5.23
CA VAL A 131 -6.14 6.00 6.01
C VAL A 131 -6.23 5.61 7.48
N VAL A 132 -7.43 5.63 8.08
CA VAL A 132 -7.64 5.13 9.46
C VAL A 132 -7.26 3.66 9.57
N ALA A 133 -7.67 2.83 8.59
CA ALA A 133 -7.36 1.41 8.59
C ALA A 133 -5.84 1.16 8.49
N HIS A 134 -5.13 1.90 7.64
CA HIS A 134 -3.67 1.80 7.52
C HIS A 134 -2.96 2.27 8.80
N HIS A 135 -3.40 3.36 9.41
CA HIS A 135 -2.85 3.84 10.68
C HIS A 135 -3.04 2.80 11.79
N ARG A 136 -4.22 2.21 11.90
CA ARG A 136 -4.50 1.15 12.87
C ARG A 136 -3.68 -0.11 12.62
N LEU A 137 -3.51 -0.53 11.34
CA LEU A 137 -2.62 -1.63 10.96
C LEU A 137 -1.19 -1.38 11.48
N LEU A 138 -0.68 -0.18 11.27
CA LEU A 138 0.66 0.20 11.71
C LEU A 138 0.77 0.18 13.24
N THR A 139 -0.15 0.83 13.93
CA THR A 139 -0.02 1.09 15.38
C THR A 139 -0.48 -0.09 16.24
N GLU A 140 -1.62 -0.72 15.91
CA GLU A 140 -2.24 -1.75 16.74
C GLU A 140 -1.71 -3.15 16.42
N HIS A 141 -1.29 -3.41 15.17
CA HIS A 141 -0.83 -4.74 14.76
C HIS A 141 0.68 -4.84 14.57
N LEU A 142 1.27 -3.88 13.84
CA LEU A 142 2.71 -3.89 13.55
C LEU A 142 3.56 -3.18 14.61
N GLY A 143 2.95 -2.50 15.58
CA GLY A 143 3.65 -1.81 16.67
C GLY A 143 4.45 -0.58 16.22
N VAL A 144 4.19 -0.08 15.00
CA VAL A 144 4.85 1.10 14.44
C VAL A 144 4.30 2.36 15.10
N LYS A 145 5.17 3.14 15.72
CA LYS A 145 4.79 4.37 16.45
C LYS A 145 5.09 5.64 15.65
N HIS A 146 5.91 5.53 14.63
CA HIS A 146 6.34 6.64 13.78
C HIS A 146 6.82 6.11 12.44
N LEU A 147 6.65 6.87 11.37
CA LEU A 147 7.13 6.55 10.03
C LEU A 147 8.25 7.49 9.63
N ARG A 148 9.30 6.95 9.05
CA ARG A 148 10.28 7.77 8.34
C ARG A 148 9.65 8.42 7.11
N LEU A 149 8.74 7.70 6.43
CA LEU A 149 8.14 8.19 5.20
C LEU A 149 6.80 7.51 4.93
N VAL A 150 5.84 8.28 4.43
CA VAL A 150 4.64 7.77 3.75
C VAL A 150 4.69 8.20 2.28
N LEU A 151 4.58 7.23 1.36
CA LEU A 151 4.61 7.45 -0.09
C LEU A 151 3.41 6.79 -0.72
N GLY A 152 2.76 7.47 -1.64
CA GLY A 152 1.65 6.87 -2.36
C GLY A 152 1.52 7.38 -3.79
N ASN A 153 1.02 6.52 -4.67
CA ASN A 153 0.80 6.86 -6.07
C ASN A 153 -0.70 6.94 -6.40
N SER A 154 -1.12 7.98 -7.12
CA SER A 154 -2.50 8.18 -7.57
C SER A 154 -3.48 8.16 -6.38
N MET A 155 -4.34 7.12 -6.24
CA MET A 155 -5.19 6.90 -5.08
C MET A 155 -4.36 6.91 -3.78
N GLY A 156 -3.26 6.16 -3.72
CA GLY A 156 -2.35 6.15 -2.58
C GLY A 156 -1.72 7.51 -2.32
N GLY A 157 -1.51 8.33 -3.36
CA GLY A 157 -1.05 9.72 -3.20
C GLY A 157 -2.10 10.61 -2.55
N MET A 158 -3.39 10.40 -2.85
CA MET A 158 -4.48 11.09 -2.15
C MET A 158 -4.59 10.63 -0.69
N GLU A 159 -4.40 9.34 -0.42
CA GLU A 159 -4.31 8.82 0.93
C GLU A 159 -3.09 9.38 1.68
N THR A 160 -1.96 9.60 1.01
CA THR A 160 -0.75 10.22 1.59
C THR A 160 -1.03 11.65 2.07
N TRP A 161 -1.74 12.47 1.27
CA TRP A 161 -2.18 13.81 1.69
C TRP A 161 -3.05 13.75 2.93
N LEU A 162 -4.05 12.86 2.94
CA LEU A 162 -4.95 12.67 4.08
C LEU A 162 -4.22 12.12 5.29
N PHE A 163 -3.30 11.19 5.12
CA PHE A 163 -2.51 10.60 6.21
C PHE A 163 -1.72 11.68 6.96
N ALA A 164 -1.02 12.55 6.21
CA ALA A 164 -0.27 13.66 6.80
C ALA A 164 -1.18 14.67 7.53
N GLN A 165 -2.41 14.87 7.03
CA GLN A 165 -3.37 15.79 7.62
C GLN A 165 -4.06 15.20 8.86
N MET A 166 -4.43 13.91 8.80
CA MET A 166 -5.18 13.26 9.88
C MET A 166 -4.27 12.84 11.05
N PHE A 167 -3.02 12.53 10.77
CA PHE A 167 -2.02 12.09 11.75
C PHE A 167 -0.75 12.96 11.69
N PRO A 168 -0.86 14.27 12.02
CA PRO A 168 0.27 15.19 11.95
C PRO A 168 1.38 14.73 12.88
N GLY A 169 2.61 14.73 12.39
CA GLY A 169 3.79 14.29 13.13
C GLY A 169 3.97 12.77 13.23
N PHE A 170 3.09 11.95 12.63
CA PHE A 170 3.28 10.50 12.59
C PHE A 170 4.30 10.05 11.53
N ALA A 171 4.57 10.87 10.53
CA ALA A 171 5.59 10.65 9.52
C ALA A 171 6.49 11.89 9.35
N ASP A 172 7.81 11.67 9.14
CA ASP A 172 8.74 12.76 8.86
C ASP A 172 8.54 13.34 7.47
N ILE A 173 8.25 12.47 6.50
CA ILE A 173 8.17 12.82 5.07
C ILE A 173 6.89 12.25 4.48
N ALA A 174 6.15 13.08 3.73
CA ALA A 174 5.03 12.65 2.90
C ALA A 174 5.36 12.88 1.41
N VAL A 175 5.21 11.83 0.60
CA VAL A 175 5.50 11.87 -0.85
C VAL A 175 4.25 11.46 -1.63
N PRO A 176 3.30 12.39 -1.84
CA PRO A 176 2.11 12.14 -2.65
C PRO A 176 2.44 12.28 -4.14
N MET A 177 2.46 11.17 -4.87
CA MET A 177 2.76 11.14 -6.30
C MET A 177 1.49 11.08 -7.15
N ALA A 178 1.50 11.73 -8.31
CA ALA A 178 0.41 11.73 -9.30
C ALA A 178 -0.98 11.97 -8.69
N SER A 179 -1.08 12.89 -7.74
CA SER A 179 -2.28 13.19 -6.97
C SER A 179 -2.40 14.68 -6.62
N LEU A 180 -3.59 15.08 -6.20
CA LEU A 180 -3.88 16.46 -5.76
C LEU A 180 -4.51 16.44 -4.36
N PRO A 181 -4.23 17.47 -3.52
CA PRO A 181 -4.83 17.60 -2.19
C PRO A 181 -6.24 18.22 -2.23
N VAL A 182 -6.95 18.07 -3.35
CA VAL A 182 -8.28 18.62 -3.58
C VAL A 182 -9.16 17.59 -4.26
N PRO A 183 -10.50 17.71 -4.14
CA PRO A 183 -11.44 16.84 -4.85
C PRO A 183 -11.18 16.84 -6.35
N MET A 184 -11.35 15.67 -6.99
CA MET A 184 -11.25 15.55 -8.44
C MET A 184 -12.28 16.43 -9.12
N SER A 185 -11.86 17.16 -10.15
CA SER A 185 -12.69 18.08 -10.91
C SER A 185 -12.40 18.00 -12.41
N GLY A 186 -13.17 18.75 -13.20
CA GLY A 186 -12.99 18.88 -14.65
C GLY A 186 -13.04 17.54 -15.36
N ARG A 187 -12.20 17.38 -16.38
CA ARG A 187 -12.20 16.18 -17.26
C ARG A 187 -11.99 14.87 -16.50
N ASN A 188 -11.12 14.84 -15.50
CA ASN A 188 -10.85 13.63 -14.73
C ASN A 188 -12.10 13.18 -13.96
N TRP A 189 -12.84 14.11 -13.35
CA TRP A 189 -14.12 13.81 -12.71
C TRP A 189 -15.15 13.30 -13.70
N MET A 190 -15.29 13.96 -14.87
CA MET A 190 -16.23 13.54 -15.90
C MET A 190 -15.97 12.12 -16.39
N MET A 191 -14.72 11.76 -16.65
CA MET A 191 -14.36 10.41 -17.10
C MET A 191 -14.62 9.35 -16.01
N ARG A 192 -14.34 9.65 -14.75
CA ARG A 192 -14.67 8.75 -13.63
C ARG A 192 -16.18 8.60 -13.47
N ARG A 193 -16.93 9.68 -13.67
CA ARG A 193 -18.39 9.64 -13.66
C ARG A 193 -18.92 8.73 -14.77
N LEU A 194 -18.37 8.83 -15.98
CA LEU A 194 -18.73 7.94 -17.10
C LEU A 194 -18.44 6.47 -16.77
N ILE A 195 -17.32 6.15 -16.13
CA ILE A 195 -17.00 4.79 -15.66
C ILE A 195 -18.11 4.28 -14.74
N VAL A 196 -18.47 5.05 -13.72
CA VAL A 196 -19.48 4.67 -12.74
C VAL A 196 -20.87 4.53 -13.40
N ASP A 197 -21.27 5.50 -14.21
CA ASP A 197 -22.60 5.52 -14.82
C ASP A 197 -22.77 4.45 -15.89
N SER A 198 -21.72 4.15 -16.67
CA SER A 198 -21.80 3.07 -17.66
C SER A 198 -22.10 1.72 -17.00
N ILE A 199 -21.51 1.45 -15.83
CA ILE A 199 -21.74 0.20 -15.09
C ILE A 199 -23.12 0.23 -14.40
N ARG A 200 -23.46 1.34 -13.73
CA ARG A 200 -24.71 1.44 -12.95
C ARG A 200 -25.97 1.43 -13.82
N ASN A 201 -25.88 1.92 -15.06
CA ASN A 201 -26.98 1.92 -16.02
C ASN A 201 -27.10 0.60 -16.80
N ASP A 202 -26.17 -0.33 -16.63
CA ASP A 202 -26.28 -1.66 -17.22
C ASP A 202 -27.34 -2.48 -16.47
N PRO A 203 -28.37 -3.03 -17.16
CA PRO A 203 -29.37 -3.87 -16.49
C PRO A 203 -28.79 -5.05 -15.70
N ALA A 204 -27.64 -5.59 -16.18
CA ALA A 204 -26.95 -6.70 -15.50
C ALA A 204 -26.30 -6.28 -14.17
N TRP A 205 -26.17 -4.99 -13.88
CA TRP A 205 -25.60 -4.48 -12.63
C TRP A 205 -26.41 -4.87 -11.39
N GLN A 206 -27.74 -4.91 -11.50
CA GLN A 206 -28.66 -5.32 -10.44
C GLN A 206 -28.39 -4.64 -9.08
N GLY A 207 -28.09 -3.32 -9.12
CA GLY A 207 -27.79 -2.56 -7.90
C GLY A 207 -26.52 -3.01 -7.15
N GLY A 208 -25.60 -3.70 -7.83
CA GLY A 208 -24.36 -4.25 -7.24
C GLY A 208 -24.44 -5.72 -6.85
N ASN A 209 -25.60 -6.38 -7.09
CA ASN A 209 -25.82 -7.79 -6.76
C ASN A 209 -25.74 -8.73 -7.99
N TYR A 210 -25.02 -8.30 -9.01
CA TYR A 210 -24.85 -9.05 -10.26
C TYR A 210 -24.21 -10.43 -10.04
N THR A 211 -24.62 -11.39 -10.84
CA THR A 211 -24.05 -12.76 -10.85
C THR A 211 -23.09 -12.95 -12.04
N GLN A 212 -23.27 -12.19 -13.11
CA GLN A 212 -22.39 -12.12 -14.25
C GLN A 212 -21.91 -10.68 -14.40
N GLN A 213 -20.66 -10.51 -14.78
CA GLN A 213 -20.10 -9.17 -14.94
C GLN A 213 -20.89 -8.38 -16.02
N PRO A 214 -21.34 -7.14 -15.71
CA PRO A 214 -22.01 -6.29 -16.67
C PRO A 214 -21.15 -6.07 -17.93
N ALA A 215 -21.74 -6.19 -19.12
CA ALA A 215 -21.03 -6.00 -20.40
C ALA A 215 -20.42 -4.59 -20.51
N SER A 216 -21.05 -3.60 -19.92
CA SER A 216 -20.56 -2.22 -19.81
C SER A 216 -19.23 -2.08 -19.09
N ALA A 217 -18.79 -3.07 -18.29
CA ALA A 217 -17.48 -3.06 -17.67
C ALA A 217 -16.33 -2.94 -18.68
N ARG A 218 -16.51 -3.46 -19.91
CA ARG A 218 -15.54 -3.29 -21.02
C ARG A 218 -15.43 -1.83 -21.45
N VAL A 219 -16.55 -1.12 -21.56
CA VAL A 219 -16.59 0.30 -21.92
C VAL A 219 -15.98 1.12 -20.78
N ALA A 220 -16.34 0.79 -19.53
CA ALA A 220 -15.78 1.42 -18.35
C ALA A 220 -14.25 1.29 -18.29
N SER A 221 -13.66 0.16 -18.67
CA SER A 221 -12.22 -0.05 -18.70
C SER A 221 -11.50 0.86 -19.72
N VAL A 222 -12.13 1.13 -20.87
CA VAL A 222 -11.59 2.09 -21.86
C VAL A 222 -11.56 3.51 -21.29
N PHE A 223 -12.64 3.95 -20.65
CA PHE A 223 -12.66 5.26 -19.99
C PHE A 223 -11.64 5.35 -18.85
N TYR A 224 -11.45 4.26 -18.10
CA TYR A 224 -10.42 4.20 -17.06
C TYR A 224 -9.01 4.36 -17.66
N ALA A 225 -8.72 3.65 -18.76
CA ALA A 225 -7.45 3.77 -19.45
C ALA A 225 -7.20 5.21 -19.94
N LEU A 226 -8.20 5.85 -20.57
CA LEU A 226 -8.11 7.25 -20.97
C LEU A 226 -7.88 8.22 -19.81
N ALA A 227 -8.45 7.93 -18.63
CA ALA A 227 -8.30 8.77 -17.45
C ALA A 227 -6.94 8.64 -16.77
N THR A 228 -6.24 7.51 -16.98
CA THR A 228 -5.02 7.16 -16.24
C THR A 228 -3.74 7.16 -17.08
N ASN A 229 -3.85 7.19 -18.42
CA ASN A 229 -2.70 7.19 -19.31
C ASN A 229 -2.34 8.59 -19.80
N GLY A 230 -1.05 8.85 -19.96
CA GLY A 230 -0.54 10.07 -20.60
C GLY A 230 -0.76 10.05 -22.12
N GLY A 231 -0.98 11.23 -22.73
CA GLY A 231 -1.28 11.37 -24.15
C GLY A 231 -0.18 11.01 -25.15
N ASN A 232 1.02 10.66 -24.68
CA ASN A 232 2.18 10.40 -25.53
C ASN A 232 2.56 8.90 -25.64
N GLN A 233 1.73 8.00 -25.12
CA GLN A 233 1.99 6.57 -25.29
C GLN A 233 1.63 6.11 -26.70
N ARG A 234 2.55 5.36 -27.34
CA ARG A 234 2.35 4.84 -28.69
C ARG A 234 1.18 3.87 -28.72
N SER A 235 0.32 4.01 -29.75
CA SER A 235 -0.88 3.20 -29.94
C SER A 235 -0.63 1.69 -30.04
N GLU A 236 0.57 1.27 -30.42
CA GLU A 236 0.95 -0.12 -30.59
C GLU A 236 1.17 -0.88 -29.27
N GLU A 237 1.62 -0.19 -28.22
CA GLU A 237 1.79 -0.80 -26.88
C GLU A 237 0.45 -0.96 -26.16
N HIS A 238 -0.53 -0.13 -26.49
CA HIS A 238 -1.82 -0.09 -25.80
C HIS A 238 -2.79 -1.20 -26.19
N THR A 239 -2.77 -1.67 -27.45
CA THR A 239 -3.70 -2.69 -27.91
C THR A 239 -3.44 -4.05 -27.26
N SER A 240 -2.19 -4.42 -27.05
CA SER A 240 -1.84 -5.71 -26.41
C SER A 240 -2.01 -5.68 -24.89
N GLU A 241 -1.67 -4.56 -24.22
CA GLU A 241 -1.82 -4.44 -22.75
C GLU A 241 -3.27 -4.25 -22.33
N LEU A 242 -4.07 -3.48 -23.05
CA LEU A 242 -5.50 -3.34 -22.77
C LEU A 242 -6.25 -4.66 -22.98
N GLN A 243 -5.88 -5.46 -23.98
CA GLN A 243 -6.47 -6.78 -24.18
C GLN A 243 -6.06 -7.78 -23.09
N SER A 244 -4.83 -7.71 -22.56
CA SER A 244 -4.35 -8.66 -21.57
C SER A 244 -4.75 -8.31 -20.12
N ARG A 245 -4.88 -7.01 -19.78
CA ARG A 245 -5.16 -6.56 -18.41
C ARG A 245 -6.64 -6.39 -18.07
N TYR A 246 -7.52 -6.27 -19.07
CA TYR A 246 -8.94 -5.97 -18.87
C TYR A 246 -9.90 -7.02 -19.44
N VAL A 247 -9.38 -8.12 -19.95
CA VAL A 247 -10.15 -9.33 -20.23
C VAL A 247 -10.11 -10.21 -18.98
N ILE A 248 -11.05 -9.97 -18.11
CA ILE A 248 -11.37 -10.88 -16.98
C ILE A 248 -12.70 -11.53 -17.29
#